data_df8050ef4bbe8b7904e2214512990385
#
_entry.id   df8050ef4bbe8b7904e2214512990385
#
_cell.length_a   1.000
_cell.length_b   1.000
_cell.length_c   1.000
_cell.angle_alpha   90.00
_cell.angle_beta   90.00
_cell.angle_gamma   90.00
#
_symmetry.space_group_name_H-M   'P 1'
#
loop_
_entity.id
_entity.type
_entity.pdbx_description
1 polymer ?
#
loop_
_entity_poly.entity_id
_entity_poly.type
_entity_poly.pdbx_seq_one_letter_code
_entity_poly.pdbx_strand_id
1 'polypeptide(L)'
;MESRQYTFNNSTITIKFGNIIESHAEVIVSSDDCYITMGGGVSRAILHKGGQSIFKDAQKLVPVSLGDVVATTAGAMEYQKYIFHCITIDKKRKLQMLESHITEEDVLNYLLQHAVDKCFQLIQAMDLTSIAFPTIGAGAAHIHIQKVIEQMSIAIARNLGNTNRSLNVELYLHDIYNLYSESDYITLFESFAAKAALLEYKKNLANTDDYTDMTSIEKEVPSPDRSSMTHKVFISYSRKDKEVAQYICEILEKNGIEFWIDKKGI
;
A
#
# COMPACT_ATOMS: atom_id res chain seq x y z
N MET A 1 -5.80 -21.47 -0.47
CA MET A 1 -6.68 -20.32 -0.71
C MET A 1 -6.60 -19.90 -2.17
N GLU A 2 -7.71 -19.36 -2.70
CA GLU A 2 -7.74 -18.89 -4.09
C GLU A 2 -7.17 -17.47 -4.21
N SER A 3 -6.56 -17.17 -5.35
CA SER A 3 -6.11 -15.82 -5.66
C SER A 3 -7.29 -14.87 -5.81
N ARG A 4 -7.13 -13.61 -5.42
CA ARG A 4 -8.13 -12.56 -5.60
C ARG A 4 -7.55 -11.38 -6.34
N GLN A 5 -8.35 -10.81 -7.24
CA GLN A 5 -7.96 -9.67 -8.07
C GLN A 5 -8.87 -8.48 -7.84
N TYR A 6 -8.28 -7.29 -7.80
CA TYR A 6 -8.98 -6.00 -7.69
C TYR A 6 -8.49 -5.07 -8.79
N THR A 7 -9.39 -4.22 -9.27
CA THR A 7 -9.09 -3.24 -10.31
C THR A 7 -9.00 -1.83 -9.72
N PHE A 8 -7.97 -1.09 -10.10
CA PHE A 8 -7.73 0.30 -9.74
C PHE A 8 -7.45 1.09 -11.02
N ASN A 9 -8.42 1.90 -11.48
CA ASN A 9 -8.36 2.55 -12.79
C ASN A 9 -8.12 1.53 -13.91
N ASN A 10 -6.97 1.64 -14.61
CA ASN A 10 -6.57 0.74 -15.69
C ASN A 10 -5.60 -0.36 -15.20
N SER A 11 -5.35 -0.42 -13.90
CA SER A 11 -4.38 -1.32 -13.28
C SER A 11 -5.07 -2.41 -12.47
N THR A 12 -4.37 -3.50 -12.25
CA THR A 12 -4.86 -4.61 -11.41
C THR A 12 -3.89 -4.91 -10.28
N ILE A 13 -4.43 -5.35 -9.14
CA ILE A 13 -3.67 -6.04 -8.12
C ILE A 13 -4.25 -7.44 -7.93
N THR A 14 -3.38 -8.45 -7.98
CA THR A 14 -3.74 -9.84 -7.71
C THR A 14 -3.03 -10.31 -6.45
N ILE A 15 -3.80 -10.72 -5.45
CA ILE A 15 -3.28 -11.33 -4.23
C ILE A 15 -3.16 -12.82 -4.47
N LYS A 16 -1.96 -13.35 -4.30
CA LYS A 16 -1.61 -14.74 -4.55
C LYS A 16 -1.04 -15.40 -3.30
N PHE A 17 -1.34 -16.68 -3.14
CA PHE A 17 -0.76 -17.51 -2.08
C PHE A 17 0.30 -18.40 -2.71
N GLY A 18 1.51 -18.38 -2.17
CA GLY A 18 2.59 -19.21 -2.69
C GLY A 18 3.95 -18.52 -2.74
N ASN A 19 4.81 -19.05 -3.57
CA ASN A 19 6.19 -18.61 -3.69
C ASN A 19 6.32 -17.53 -4.76
N ILE A 20 6.80 -16.35 -4.40
CA ILE A 20 6.96 -15.21 -5.31
C ILE A 20 7.92 -15.49 -6.49
N ILE A 21 8.86 -16.44 -6.35
CA ILE A 21 9.75 -16.80 -7.46
C ILE A 21 9.04 -17.49 -8.64
N GLU A 22 7.78 -17.86 -8.46
CA GLU A 22 6.90 -18.38 -9.51
C GLU A 22 6.14 -17.26 -10.27
N SER A 23 6.33 -16.01 -9.88
CA SER A 23 5.74 -14.87 -10.57
C SER A 23 6.26 -14.75 -12.00
N HIS A 24 5.40 -14.30 -12.89
CA HIS A 24 5.77 -13.93 -14.27
C HIS A 24 5.86 -12.40 -14.46
N ALA A 25 5.82 -11.63 -13.37
CA ALA A 25 6.01 -10.19 -13.43
C ALA A 25 7.43 -9.83 -13.89
N GLU A 26 7.56 -8.70 -14.57
CA GLU A 26 8.86 -8.18 -15.03
C GLU A 26 9.82 -7.87 -13.88
N VAL A 27 9.26 -7.57 -12.69
CA VAL A 27 10.01 -7.26 -11.49
C VAL A 27 9.54 -8.12 -10.32
N ILE A 28 10.50 -8.66 -9.57
CA ILE A 28 10.27 -9.19 -8.23
C ILE A 28 10.93 -8.25 -7.22
N VAL A 29 10.19 -7.93 -6.15
CA VAL A 29 10.70 -7.17 -5.02
C VAL A 29 11.33 -8.12 -4.00
N SER A 30 12.53 -7.78 -3.57
CA SER A 30 13.27 -8.43 -2.51
C SER A 30 13.31 -7.52 -1.27
N SER A 31 13.18 -8.08 -0.08
CA SER A 31 13.36 -7.36 1.19
C SER A 31 14.73 -7.70 1.75
N ASP A 32 15.60 -6.70 1.86
CA ASP A 32 17.03 -6.89 2.12
C ASP A 32 17.54 -6.01 3.27
N ASP A 33 18.76 -6.31 3.72
CA ASP A 33 19.55 -5.44 4.58
C ASP A 33 20.35 -4.40 3.77
N CYS A 34 20.93 -3.41 4.46
CA CYS A 34 21.66 -2.30 3.82
C CYS A 34 22.90 -2.74 3.01
N TYR A 35 23.38 -3.97 3.17
CA TYR A 35 24.48 -4.55 2.39
C TYR A 35 24.00 -5.54 1.34
N ILE A 36 22.69 -5.75 1.22
CA ILE A 36 22.06 -6.70 0.29
C ILE A 36 22.75 -8.05 0.35
N THR A 37 22.83 -8.61 1.57
CA THR A 37 23.53 -9.88 1.79
C THR A 37 22.78 -11.08 1.20
N MET A 38 21.50 -10.93 0.92
CA MET A 38 20.60 -11.95 0.38
C MET A 38 20.63 -13.27 1.18
N GLY A 39 20.82 -13.15 2.51
CA GLY A 39 21.07 -14.28 3.40
C GLY A 39 19.84 -15.05 3.86
N GLY A 40 18.62 -14.54 3.65
CA GLY A 40 17.42 -15.16 4.20
C GLY A 40 16.14 -14.88 3.45
N GLY A 41 15.08 -15.63 3.78
CA GLY A 41 13.74 -15.40 3.25
C GLY A 41 13.65 -15.36 1.73
N VAL A 42 12.87 -14.38 1.24
CA VAL A 42 12.64 -14.15 -0.19
C VAL A 42 13.95 -13.86 -0.93
N SER A 43 14.83 -13.04 -0.36
CA SER A 43 16.08 -12.65 -1.04
C SER A 43 17.00 -13.85 -1.30
N ARG A 44 17.08 -14.79 -0.35
CA ARG A 44 17.82 -16.04 -0.56
C ARG A 44 17.19 -16.93 -1.65
N ALA A 45 15.86 -17.00 -1.70
CA ALA A 45 15.15 -17.75 -2.74
C ALA A 45 15.40 -17.15 -4.13
N ILE A 46 15.39 -15.83 -4.25
CA ILE A 46 15.71 -15.09 -5.48
C ILE A 46 17.16 -15.38 -5.89
N LEU A 47 18.11 -15.26 -4.96
CA LEU A 47 19.53 -15.55 -5.23
C LEU A 47 19.74 -16.99 -5.71
N HIS A 48 19.07 -17.95 -5.08
CA HIS A 48 19.18 -19.36 -5.47
C HIS A 48 18.64 -19.61 -6.89
N LYS A 49 17.52 -18.97 -7.24
CA LYS A 49 16.89 -19.13 -8.56
C LYS A 49 17.62 -18.37 -9.66
N GLY A 50 17.98 -17.12 -9.41
CA GLY A 50 18.56 -16.21 -10.40
C GLY A 50 20.09 -16.22 -10.46
N GLY A 51 20.76 -16.84 -9.46
CA GLY A 51 22.20 -17.05 -9.45
C GLY A 51 23.03 -15.87 -8.95
N GLN A 52 24.34 -16.10 -8.86
CA GLN A 52 25.30 -15.17 -8.25
C GLN A 52 25.49 -13.83 -8.98
N SER A 53 25.02 -13.70 -10.21
CA SER A 53 25.08 -12.44 -10.93
C SER A 53 24.26 -11.34 -10.24
N ILE A 54 23.10 -11.68 -9.68
CA ILE A 54 22.26 -10.74 -8.91
C ILE A 54 23.06 -10.18 -7.74
N PHE A 55 23.68 -11.06 -6.94
CA PHE A 55 24.49 -10.65 -5.80
C PHE A 55 25.69 -9.78 -6.21
N LYS A 56 26.40 -10.16 -7.27
CA LYS A 56 27.53 -9.37 -7.78
C LYS A 56 27.11 -7.96 -8.23
N ASP A 57 25.93 -7.82 -8.84
CA ASP A 57 25.40 -6.54 -9.24
C ASP A 57 24.99 -5.71 -8.01
N ALA A 58 24.33 -6.33 -7.02
CA ALA A 58 23.95 -5.68 -5.78
C ALA A 58 25.16 -5.16 -4.99
N GLN A 59 26.28 -5.91 -4.96
CA GLN A 59 27.50 -5.51 -4.25
C GLN A 59 28.18 -4.25 -4.82
N LYS A 60 27.83 -3.82 -6.03
CA LYS A 60 28.30 -2.56 -6.61
C LYS A 60 27.51 -1.34 -6.08
N LEU A 61 26.37 -1.57 -5.46
CA LEU A 61 25.44 -0.53 -5.03
C LEU A 61 25.45 -0.28 -3.51
N VAL A 62 26.00 -1.21 -2.73
CA VAL A 62 25.98 -1.15 -1.26
C VAL A 62 27.08 -0.23 -0.69
N PRO A 63 26.86 0.40 0.50
CA PRO A 63 25.66 0.28 1.31
C PRO A 63 24.51 1.12 0.80
N VAL A 64 23.28 0.59 0.91
CA VAL A 64 22.05 1.30 0.55
C VAL A 64 21.32 1.73 1.81
N SER A 65 20.73 2.91 1.80
CA SER A 65 20.06 3.47 2.98
C SER A 65 18.75 2.75 3.31
N LEU A 66 18.40 2.72 4.58
CA LEU A 66 17.14 2.16 5.08
C LEU A 66 15.94 2.89 4.41
N GLY A 67 15.02 2.14 3.84
CA GLY A 67 13.86 2.64 3.12
C GLY A 67 14.09 2.88 1.62
N ASP A 68 15.35 2.89 1.16
CA ASP A 68 15.64 3.01 -0.26
C ASP A 68 15.45 1.69 -1.01
N VAL A 69 15.33 1.83 -2.34
CA VAL A 69 15.17 0.71 -3.27
C VAL A 69 16.16 0.86 -4.40
N VAL A 70 16.90 -0.19 -4.69
CA VAL A 70 17.81 -0.27 -5.83
C VAL A 70 17.47 -1.45 -6.72
N ALA A 71 17.79 -1.33 -8.02
CA ALA A 71 17.50 -2.35 -9.00
C ALA A 71 18.77 -3.07 -9.44
N THR A 72 18.70 -4.40 -9.56
CA THR A 72 19.70 -5.23 -10.22
C THR A 72 19.09 -6.01 -11.38
N THR A 73 19.94 -6.62 -12.21
CA THR A 73 19.47 -7.62 -13.16
C THR A 73 18.84 -8.82 -12.43
N ALA A 74 17.96 -9.54 -13.10
CA ALA A 74 17.32 -10.74 -12.55
C ALA A 74 18.15 -12.03 -12.74
N GLY A 75 19.37 -11.91 -13.25
CA GLY A 75 20.25 -13.04 -13.45
C GLY A 75 19.70 -14.09 -14.41
N ALA A 76 19.60 -15.32 -13.97
CA ALA A 76 19.08 -16.46 -14.75
C ALA A 76 17.57 -16.69 -14.58
N MET A 77 16.82 -15.74 -14.02
CA MET A 77 15.36 -15.85 -13.91
C MET A 77 14.70 -15.69 -15.29
N GLU A 78 13.69 -16.50 -15.55
CA GLU A 78 13.12 -16.66 -16.90
C GLU A 78 12.24 -15.48 -17.32
N TYR A 79 11.43 -14.95 -16.40
CA TYR A 79 10.39 -13.95 -16.71
C TYR A 79 10.76 -12.55 -16.21
N GLN A 80 11.63 -12.46 -15.20
CA GLN A 80 12.01 -11.21 -14.58
C GLN A 80 13.08 -10.48 -15.37
N LYS A 81 12.92 -9.18 -15.52
CA LYS A 81 13.95 -8.29 -16.07
C LYS A 81 14.85 -7.75 -14.95
N TYR A 82 14.24 -7.46 -13.79
CA TYR A 82 14.92 -6.82 -12.67
C TYR A 82 14.49 -7.40 -11.32
N ILE A 83 15.38 -7.28 -10.34
CA ILE A 83 15.08 -7.43 -8.93
C ILE A 83 15.17 -6.06 -8.27
N PHE A 84 14.12 -5.66 -7.55
CA PHE A 84 14.10 -4.44 -6.75
C PHE A 84 14.40 -4.80 -5.29
N HIS A 85 15.53 -4.36 -4.79
CA HIS A 85 15.99 -4.59 -3.43
C HIS A 85 15.48 -3.47 -2.53
N CYS A 86 14.46 -3.74 -1.72
CA CYS A 86 13.93 -2.84 -0.70
C CYS A 86 14.72 -3.02 0.59
N ILE A 87 15.32 -1.96 1.09
CA ILE A 87 16.11 -2.02 2.31
C ILE A 87 15.23 -1.83 3.53
N THR A 88 14.99 -2.92 4.24
CA THR A 88 14.10 -2.96 5.41
C THR A 88 14.85 -3.22 6.71
N ILE A 89 16.12 -3.60 6.64
CA ILE A 89 16.96 -3.94 7.79
C ILE A 89 18.24 -3.10 7.78
N ASP A 90 18.30 -2.15 8.70
CA ASP A 90 19.51 -1.45 9.13
C ASP A 90 19.38 -1.16 10.63
N LYS A 91 19.97 -2.02 11.45
CA LYS A 91 19.86 -1.93 12.91
C LYS A 91 20.39 -0.61 13.45
N LYS A 92 21.48 -0.09 12.88
CA LYS A 92 22.11 1.16 13.32
C LYS A 92 21.21 2.36 13.03
N ARG A 93 20.68 2.44 11.82
CA ARG A 93 19.80 3.52 11.42
C ARG A 93 18.46 3.49 12.15
N LYS A 94 17.87 2.30 12.31
CA LYS A 94 16.65 2.11 13.10
C LYS A 94 16.82 2.62 14.53
N LEU A 95 17.94 2.31 15.19
CA LEU A 95 18.24 2.79 16.52
C LEU A 95 18.30 4.33 16.58
N GLN A 96 19.00 4.96 15.64
CA GLN A 96 19.08 6.42 15.55
C GLN A 96 17.71 7.09 15.38
N MET A 97 16.80 6.50 14.58
CA MET A 97 15.45 7.02 14.42
C MET A 97 14.64 6.94 15.71
N LEU A 98 14.76 5.85 16.48
CA LEU A 98 14.10 5.69 17.76
C LEU A 98 14.63 6.66 18.83
N GLU A 99 15.92 6.97 18.82
CA GLU A 99 16.54 7.99 19.71
C GLU A 99 16.01 9.40 19.42
N SER A 100 15.46 9.65 18.22
CA SER A 100 14.86 10.93 17.83
C SER A 100 13.39 11.07 18.24
N HIS A 101 12.90 10.28 19.20
CA HIS A 101 11.50 10.25 19.67
C HIS A 101 10.46 9.84 18.60
N ILE A 102 10.89 9.26 17.49
CA ILE A 102 10.01 8.67 16.49
C ILE A 102 9.59 7.28 16.99
N THR A 103 8.30 6.99 16.98
CA THR A 103 7.82 5.68 17.45
C THR A 103 8.27 4.57 16.51
N GLU A 104 8.41 3.34 17.03
CA GLU A 104 8.72 2.17 16.17
C GLU A 104 7.67 1.97 15.09
N GLU A 105 6.42 2.29 15.39
CA GLU A 105 5.30 2.24 14.47
C GLU A 105 5.45 3.24 13.31
N ASP A 106 5.82 4.49 13.62
CA ASP A 106 6.01 5.52 12.60
C ASP A 106 7.18 5.17 11.67
N VAL A 107 8.28 4.68 12.24
CA VAL A 107 9.43 4.19 11.45
C VAL A 107 8.98 3.08 10.50
N LEU A 108 8.19 2.15 10.99
CA LEU A 108 7.71 1.02 10.23
C LEU A 108 6.76 1.44 9.10
N ASN A 109 5.77 2.27 9.43
CA ASN A 109 4.82 2.79 8.47
C ASN A 109 5.54 3.55 7.35
N TYR A 110 6.47 4.41 7.75
CA TYR A 110 7.32 5.13 6.80
C TYR A 110 8.07 4.16 5.87
N LEU A 111 8.79 3.18 6.43
CA LEU A 111 9.59 2.24 5.65
C LEU A 111 8.75 1.47 4.62
N LEU A 112 7.61 0.92 5.03
CA LEU A 112 6.78 0.12 4.15
C LEU A 112 6.15 0.95 3.03
N GLN A 113 5.60 2.12 3.36
CA GLN A 113 5.00 2.99 2.35
C GLN A 113 6.05 3.57 1.42
N HIS A 114 7.18 4.02 1.97
CA HIS A 114 8.26 4.61 1.18
C HIS A 114 8.89 3.59 0.22
N ALA A 115 9.14 2.37 0.67
CA ALA A 115 9.67 1.31 -0.19
C ALA A 115 8.72 0.99 -1.36
N VAL A 116 7.41 0.91 -1.10
CA VAL A 116 6.41 0.71 -2.16
C VAL A 116 6.41 1.89 -3.13
N ASP A 117 6.38 3.13 -2.64
CA ASP A 117 6.40 4.33 -3.50
C ASP A 117 7.66 4.36 -4.39
N LYS A 118 8.83 4.02 -3.84
CA LYS A 118 10.08 3.93 -4.59
C LYS A 118 10.01 2.84 -5.68
N CYS A 119 9.41 1.69 -5.39
CA CYS A 119 9.20 0.66 -6.41
C CYS A 119 8.35 1.19 -7.58
N PHE A 120 7.26 1.91 -7.30
CA PHE A 120 6.43 2.50 -8.36
C PHE A 120 7.15 3.61 -9.13
N GLN A 121 7.99 4.41 -8.48
CA GLN A 121 8.85 5.39 -9.17
C GLN A 121 9.83 4.69 -10.14
N LEU A 122 10.45 3.59 -9.73
CA LEU A 122 11.34 2.82 -10.59
C LEU A 122 10.57 2.13 -11.74
N ILE A 123 9.40 1.55 -11.49
CA ILE A 123 8.51 1.00 -12.53
C ILE A 123 8.22 2.05 -13.60
N GLN A 124 7.90 3.27 -13.19
CA GLN A 124 7.64 4.37 -14.11
C GLN A 124 8.90 4.79 -14.87
N ALA A 125 10.02 4.98 -14.18
CA ALA A 125 11.28 5.44 -14.77
C ALA A 125 11.87 4.43 -15.76
N MET A 126 11.64 3.13 -15.54
CA MET A 126 12.16 2.05 -16.37
C MET A 126 11.14 1.53 -17.40
N ASP A 127 9.98 2.18 -17.52
CA ASP A 127 8.89 1.83 -18.44
C ASP A 127 8.42 0.37 -18.32
N LEU A 128 8.31 -0.13 -17.08
CA LEU A 128 7.86 -1.49 -16.77
C LEU A 128 6.35 -1.51 -16.51
N THR A 129 5.73 -2.67 -16.67
CA THR A 129 4.26 -2.83 -16.59
C THR A 129 3.80 -3.81 -15.54
N SER A 130 4.71 -4.57 -14.94
CA SER A 130 4.33 -5.57 -13.94
C SER A 130 5.37 -5.72 -12.83
N ILE A 131 4.86 -5.91 -11.59
CA ILE A 131 5.67 -6.04 -10.39
C ILE A 131 5.04 -7.00 -9.40
N ALA A 132 5.85 -7.86 -8.80
CA ALA A 132 5.45 -8.76 -7.74
C ALA A 132 6.09 -8.35 -6.41
N PHE A 133 5.25 -8.14 -5.39
CA PHE A 133 5.66 -7.81 -4.04
C PHE A 133 5.53 -9.04 -3.12
N PRO A 134 6.50 -9.31 -2.25
CA PRO A 134 6.25 -10.12 -1.06
C PRO A 134 5.60 -9.26 0.02
N THR A 135 5.20 -9.85 1.14
CA THR A 135 4.88 -9.13 2.36
C THR A 135 6.18 -8.58 2.98
N ILE A 136 6.55 -7.36 2.56
CA ILE A 136 7.82 -6.71 2.91
C ILE A 136 7.93 -6.58 4.44
N GLY A 137 9.00 -7.14 5.03
CA GLY A 137 9.25 -7.03 6.48
C GLY A 137 8.54 -8.05 7.36
N ALA A 138 7.59 -8.84 6.85
CA ALA A 138 6.91 -9.87 7.64
C ALA A 138 7.84 -11.05 8.04
N GLY A 139 8.95 -11.22 7.36
CA GLY A 139 9.95 -12.26 7.64
C GLY A 139 10.96 -11.83 8.71
N ALA A 140 12.21 -11.64 8.29
CA ALA A 140 13.36 -11.37 9.19
C ALA A 140 13.23 -10.07 10.02
N ALA A 141 12.42 -9.12 9.61
CA ALA A 141 12.14 -7.90 10.39
C ALA A 141 11.07 -8.09 11.47
N HIS A 142 10.43 -9.28 11.53
CA HIS A 142 9.41 -9.67 12.52
C HIS A 142 8.24 -8.69 12.66
N ILE A 143 7.86 -8.02 11.57
CA ILE A 143 6.71 -7.14 11.57
C ILE A 143 5.43 -7.96 11.48
N HIS A 144 4.43 -7.64 12.29
CA HIS A 144 3.16 -8.35 12.25
C HIS A 144 2.51 -8.25 10.87
N ILE A 145 2.08 -9.37 10.30
CA ILE A 145 1.60 -9.44 8.90
C ILE A 145 0.44 -8.48 8.61
N GLN A 146 -0.51 -8.34 9.52
CA GLN A 146 -1.66 -7.43 9.35
C GLN A 146 -1.17 -5.99 9.17
N LYS A 147 -0.17 -5.54 9.95
CA LYS A 147 0.41 -4.22 9.83
C LYS A 147 1.11 -4.02 8.48
N VAL A 148 1.90 -5.01 8.07
CA VAL A 148 2.58 -5.00 6.75
C VAL A 148 1.56 -4.84 5.64
N ILE A 149 0.52 -5.63 5.66
CA ILE A 149 -0.52 -5.65 4.64
C ILE A 149 -1.30 -4.34 4.62
N GLU A 150 -1.65 -3.80 5.80
CA GLU A 150 -2.32 -2.52 5.90
C GLU A 150 -1.50 -1.40 5.23
N GLN A 151 -0.24 -1.25 5.62
CA GLN A 151 0.62 -0.20 5.09
C GLN A 151 0.94 -0.38 3.60
N MET A 152 1.23 -1.60 3.18
CA MET A 152 1.44 -1.90 1.76
C MET A 152 0.17 -1.64 0.93
N SER A 153 -1.02 -2.03 1.43
CA SER A 153 -2.28 -1.81 0.71
C SER A 153 -2.58 -0.33 0.52
N ILE A 154 -2.28 0.52 1.52
CA ILE A 154 -2.41 1.97 1.42
C ILE A 154 -1.51 2.52 0.31
N ALA A 155 -0.23 2.15 0.33
CA ALA A 155 0.74 2.65 -0.64
C ALA A 155 0.47 2.14 -2.05
N ILE A 156 0.17 0.86 -2.23
CA ILE A 156 -0.15 0.27 -3.54
C ILE A 156 -1.41 0.92 -4.11
N ALA A 157 -2.50 1.00 -3.35
CA ALA A 157 -3.76 1.61 -3.81
C ALA A 157 -3.57 3.08 -4.19
N ARG A 158 -2.80 3.85 -3.39
CA ARG A 158 -2.46 5.25 -3.69
C ARG A 158 -1.71 5.37 -5.03
N ASN A 159 -0.70 4.56 -5.27
CA ASN A 159 0.07 4.61 -6.50
C ASN A 159 -0.77 4.18 -7.71
N LEU A 160 -1.55 3.12 -7.60
CA LEU A 160 -2.45 2.68 -8.67
C LEU A 160 -3.58 3.67 -8.96
N GLY A 161 -4.07 4.36 -7.93
CA GLY A 161 -5.08 5.42 -8.07
C GLY A 161 -4.56 6.68 -8.76
N ASN A 162 -3.26 6.95 -8.64
CA ASN A 162 -2.62 8.17 -9.17
C ASN A 162 -1.93 7.97 -10.53
N THR A 163 -1.92 6.77 -11.07
CA THR A 163 -1.31 6.52 -12.38
C THR A 163 -2.36 6.35 -13.47
N ASN A 164 -2.07 6.88 -14.65
CA ASN A 164 -2.87 6.62 -15.87
C ASN A 164 -2.37 5.39 -16.64
N ARG A 165 -1.28 4.76 -16.18
CA ARG A 165 -0.72 3.57 -16.80
C ARG A 165 -1.51 2.33 -16.43
N SER A 166 -1.48 1.33 -17.29
CA SER A 166 -1.97 -0.01 -16.98
C SER A 166 -0.84 -0.82 -16.34
N LEU A 167 -0.95 -1.12 -15.06
CA LEU A 167 0.03 -1.87 -14.29
C LEU A 167 -0.59 -3.16 -13.75
N ASN A 168 0.16 -4.26 -13.81
CA ASN A 168 -0.19 -5.52 -13.18
C ASN A 168 0.65 -5.70 -11.92
N VAL A 169 0.01 -5.59 -10.76
CA VAL A 169 0.66 -5.78 -9.47
C VAL A 169 0.26 -7.13 -8.88
N GLU A 170 1.23 -7.88 -8.39
CA GLU A 170 1.01 -9.12 -7.66
C GLU A 170 1.47 -8.91 -6.22
N LEU A 171 0.68 -9.36 -5.24
CA LEU A 171 1.07 -9.44 -3.84
C LEU A 171 1.09 -10.91 -3.41
N TYR A 172 2.27 -11.41 -3.07
CA TYR A 172 2.46 -12.78 -2.64
C TYR A 172 2.44 -12.90 -1.12
N LEU A 173 1.53 -13.74 -0.65
CA LEU A 173 1.43 -14.17 0.74
C LEU A 173 2.04 -15.56 0.87
N HIS A 174 3.09 -15.66 1.68
CA HIS A 174 3.81 -16.91 1.90
C HIS A 174 3.78 -17.27 3.38
N ASP A 175 2.78 -18.04 3.77
CA ASP A 175 2.61 -18.54 5.14
C ASP A 175 2.92 -20.04 5.21
N ILE A 176 4.21 -20.37 5.22
CA ILE A 176 4.68 -21.75 5.30
C ILE A 176 4.45 -22.42 6.66
N TYR A 177 4.14 -21.62 7.68
CA TYR A 177 3.94 -22.12 9.04
C TYR A 177 2.46 -22.14 9.45
N ASN A 178 1.55 -21.74 8.56
CA ASN A 178 0.12 -21.60 8.83
C ASN A 178 -0.16 -20.76 10.10
N LEU A 179 0.56 -19.67 10.28
CA LEU A 179 0.46 -18.80 11.45
C LEU A 179 -0.77 -17.88 11.40
N TYR A 180 -1.36 -17.71 10.21
CA TYR A 180 -2.45 -16.80 9.98
C TYR A 180 -3.77 -17.55 9.82
N SER A 181 -4.79 -17.01 10.46
CA SER A 181 -6.14 -17.54 10.34
C SER A 181 -6.78 -17.13 9.01
N GLU A 182 -7.84 -17.83 8.62
CA GLU A 182 -8.64 -17.42 7.45
C GLU A 182 -9.22 -16.01 7.62
N SER A 183 -9.58 -15.62 8.85
CA SER A 183 -10.06 -14.27 9.15
C SER A 183 -9.02 -13.18 8.92
N ASP A 184 -7.73 -13.46 9.17
CA ASP A 184 -6.65 -12.52 8.89
C ASP A 184 -6.54 -12.23 7.39
N TYR A 185 -6.69 -13.26 6.56
CA TYR A 185 -6.70 -13.11 5.11
C TYR A 185 -7.97 -12.44 4.59
N ILE A 186 -9.13 -12.69 5.17
CA ILE A 186 -10.38 -12.02 4.81
C ILE A 186 -10.26 -10.51 5.08
N THR A 187 -9.76 -10.12 6.24
CA THR A 187 -9.51 -8.70 6.58
C THR A 187 -8.62 -8.02 5.56
N LEU A 188 -7.58 -8.71 5.08
CA LEU A 188 -6.73 -8.23 4.01
C LEU A 188 -7.50 -7.99 2.72
N PHE A 189 -8.30 -8.96 2.28
CA PHE A 189 -9.06 -8.85 1.04
C PHE A 189 -10.07 -7.71 1.11
N GLU A 190 -10.78 -7.58 2.23
CA GLU A 190 -11.73 -6.48 2.47
C GLU A 190 -11.04 -5.11 2.45
N SER A 191 -9.82 -5.00 2.97
CA SER A 191 -9.04 -3.77 2.91
C SER A 191 -8.78 -3.30 1.48
N PHE A 192 -8.41 -4.21 0.57
CA PHE A 192 -8.24 -3.86 -0.85
C PHE A 192 -9.57 -3.60 -1.54
N ALA A 193 -10.60 -4.40 -1.27
CA ALA A 193 -11.93 -4.20 -1.83
C ALA A 193 -12.49 -2.81 -1.47
N ALA A 194 -12.40 -2.41 -0.22
CA ALA A 194 -12.84 -1.10 0.24
C ALA A 194 -12.08 0.06 -0.44
N LYS A 195 -10.76 -0.08 -0.60
CA LYS A 195 -9.95 0.94 -1.28
C LYS A 195 -10.27 1.04 -2.77
N ALA A 196 -10.51 -0.08 -3.45
CA ALA A 196 -10.91 -0.12 -4.85
C ALA A 196 -12.28 0.56 -5.04
N ALA A 197 -13.26 0.22 -4.21
CA ALA A 197 -14.60 0.82 -4.24
C ALA A 197 -14.56 2.34 -3.98
N LEU A 198 -13.71 2.79 -3.05
CA LEU A 198 -13.54 4.22 -2.76
C LEU A 198 -12.96 4.99 -3.96
N LEU A 199 -12.01 4.40 -4.66
CA LEU A 199 -11.43 5.02 -5.87
C LEU A 199 -12.44 5.10 -7.00
N GLU A 200 -13.21 4.05 -7.22
CA GLU A 200 -14.28 4.04 -8.22
C GLU A 200 -15.36 5.08 -7.91
N TYR A 201 -15.76 5.19 -6.64
CA TYR A 201 -16.69 6.22 -6.19
C TYR A 201 -16.17 7.64 -6.45
N LYS A 202 -14.89 7.92 -6.12
CA LYS A 202 -14.27 9.23 -6.39
C LYS A 202 -14.22 9.54 -7.89
N LYS A 203 -13.93 8.55 -8.72
CA LYS A 203 -13.90 8.70 -10.18
C LYS A 203 -15.29 9.04 -10.74
N ASN A 204 -16.33 8.38 -10.23
CA ASN A 204 -17.71 8.65 -10.62
C ASN A 204 -18.16 10.06 -10.19
N LEU A 205 -17.77 10.53 -9.01
CA LEU A 205 -18.01 11.91 -8.59
C LEU A 205 -17.31 12.92 -9.50
N ALA A 206 -16.04 12.72 -9.82
CA ALA A 206 -15.29 13.62 -10.71
C ALA A 206 -15.88 13.68 -12.13
N ASN A 207 -16.48 12.59 -12.60
CA ASN A 207 -17.16 12.55 -13.90
C ASN A 207 -18.57 13.20 -13.88
N THR A 208 -19.14 13.42 -12.69
CA THR A 208 -20.44 14.11 -12.54
C THR A 208 -20.27 15.62 -12.36
N ASP A 209 -19.10 16.08 -11.94
CA ASP A 209 -18.78 17.52 -11.79
C ASP A 209 -18.50 18.23 -13.14
N ASP A 210 -18.48 17.53 -14.26
CA ASP A 210 -18.37 18.09 -15.61
C ASP A 210 -19.72 18.62 -16.16
N TYR A 211 -20.76 18.67 -15.33
CA TYR A 211 -22.04 19.32 -15.59
C TYR A 211 -22.30 20.38 -14.55
N THR A 212 -21.84 21.57 -14.84
CA THR A 212 -22.64 22.80 -14.69
C THR A 212 -21.76 24.05 -14.61
N ASP A 213 -21.49 24.63 -15.76
CA ASP A 213 -21.53 26.07 -15.90
C ASP A 213 -23.01 26.49 -15.71
N MET A 214 -23.40 26.74 -14.47
CA MET A 214 -24.70 27.31 -14.12
C MET A 214 -24.51 28.64 -13.42
N THR A 215 -23.94 29.58 -14.12
CA THR A 215 -24.24 31.00 -13.91
C THR A 215 -25.43 31.40 -14.80
N SER A 216 -26.59 30.89 -14.51
CA SER A 216 -27.89 31.52 -14.87
C SER A 216 -29.01 30.52 -14.74
N ILE A 217 -29.58 30.38 -13.57
CA ILE A 217 -31.00 30.14 -13.36
C ILE A 217 -31.27 30.33 -11.85
N GLU A 218 -31.51 31.58 -11.43
CA GLU A 218 -32.40 31.83 -10.30
C GLU A 218 -33.81 31.39 -10.74
N LYS A 219 -34.18 30.16 -10.39
CA LYS A 219 -35.58 29.76 -10.29
C LYS A 219 -35.75 28.91 -9.05
N GLU A 220 -36.64 29.37 -8.21
CA GLU A 220 -37.16 28.75 -7.00
C GLU A 220 -37.29 27.23 -7.18
N VAL A 221 -36.46 26.47 -6.47
CA VAL A 221 -36.66 25.05 -6.26
C VAL A 221 -37.51 24.94 -4.98
N PRO A 222 -38.67 24.29 -5.02
CA PRO A 222 -39.47 24.05 -3.81
C PRO A 222 -38.60 23.21 -2.86
N SER A 223 -38.42 23.68 -1.64
CA SER A 223 -37.75 22.94 -0.58
C SER A 223 -38.39 21.57 -0.42
N PRO A 224 -37.63 20.45 -0.47
CA PRO A 224 -38.19 19.14 -0.14
C PRO A 224 -38.67 19.17 1.32
N ASP A 225 -39.85 18.65 1.52
CA ASP A 225 -40.49 18.51 2.84
C ASP A 225 -39.54 17.74 3.79
N ARG A 226 -38.95 18.47 4.75
CA ARG A 226 -37.98 17.98 5.72
C ARG A 226 -38.61 17.21 6.89
N SER A 227 -39.84 16.74 6.76
CA SER A 227 -40.58 16.15 7.88
C SER A 227 -40.39 14.64 8.07
N SER A 228 -39.61 13.95 7.28
CA SER A 228 -39.49 12.51 7.43
C SER A 228 -38.12 11.92 7.01
N MET A 229 -37.09 12.13 7.78
CA MET A 229 -35.94 11.24 7.98
C MET A 229 -34.73 12.03 8.53
N THR A 230 -34.68 12.24 9.82
CA THR A 230 -33.47 12.76 10.49
C THR A 230 -32.48 11.62 10.68
N HIS A 231 -31.62 11.39 9.72
CA HIS A 231 -30.42 10.54 9.93
C HIS A 231 -29.37 11.40 10.61
N LYS A 232 -29.09 11.10 11.88
CA LYS A 232 -28.01 11.77 12.64
C LYS A 232 -26.76 10.92 12.61
N VAL A 233 -25.64 11.51 12.27
CA VAL A 233 -24.34 10.84 12.29
C VAL A 233 -23.77 10.92 13.71
N PHE A 234 -23.34 9.79 14.27
CA PHE A 234 -22.61 9.73 15.53
C PHE A 234 -21.12 9.58 15.25
N ILE A 235 -20.31 10.50 15.77
CA ILE A 235 -18.86 10.50 15.64
C ILE A 235 -18.24 10.10 16.97
N SER A 236 -17.70 8.88 17.04
CA SER A 236 -16.84 8.41 18.12
C SER A 236 -15.40 8.38 17.64
N TYR A 237 -14.46 8.88 18.43
CA TYR A 237 -13.06 8.98 18.04
C TYR A 237 -12.12 8.78 19.24
N SER A 238 -10.89 8.32 18.98
CA SER A 238 -9.86 8.28 20.01
C SER A 238 -9.28 9.68 20.26
N ARG A 239 -8.72 9.92 21.44
CA ARG A 239 -8.10 11.23 21.77
C ARG A 239 -6.99 11.62 20.79
N LYS A 240 -6.37 10.64 20.12
CA LYS A 240 -5.32 10.85 19.12
C LYS A 240 -5.87 11.40 17.81
N ASP A 241 -7.16 11.14 17.51
CA ASP A 241 -7.80 11.47 16.23
C ASP A 241 -8.68 12.73 16.32
N LYS A 242 -8.47 13.55 17.36
CA LYS A 242 -9.28 14.74 17.63
C LYS A 242 -9.34 15.72 16.45
N GLU A 243 -8.21 15.95 15.79
CA GLU A 243 -8.13 16.85 14.64
C GLU A 243 -8.90 16.32 13.44
N VAL A 244 -8.81 15.00 13.19
CA VAL A 244 -9.55 14.31 12.12
C VAL A 244 -11.06 14.36 12.41
N ALA A 245 -11.47 14.09 13.65
CA ALA A 245 -12.86 14.16 14.06
C ALA A 245 -13.42 15.58 13.91
N GLN A 246 -12.64 16.60 14.26
CA GLN A 246 -13.02 18.00 14.09
C GLN A 246 -13.19 18.38 12.61
N TYR A 247 -12.30 17.95 11.75
CA TYR A 247 -12.39 18.13 10.31
C TYR A 247 -13.65 17.47 9.71
N ILE A 248 -13.98 16.24 10.16
CA ILE A 248 -15.23 15.56 9.76
C ILE A 248 -16.45 16.37 10.20
N CYS A 249 -16.47 16.91 11.43
CA CYS A 249 -17.56 17.77 11.90
C CYS A 249 -17.77 18.99 11.00
N GLU A 250 -16.68 19.66 10.61
CA GLU A 250 -16.75 20.84 9.72
C GLU A 250 -17.34 20.48 8.35
N ILE A 251 -16.99 19.31 7.80
CA ILE A 251 -17.57 18.82 6.55
C ILE A 251 -19.08 18.54 6.72
N LEU A 252 -19.50 17.89 7.79
CA LEU A 252 -20.90 17.58 8.05
C LEU A 252 -21.73 18.85 8.24
N GLU A 253 -21.22 19.82 9.01
CA GLU A 253 -21.86 21.14 9.19
C GLU A 253 -22.03 21.87 7.85
N LYS A 254 -20.96 21.93 7.05
CA LYS A 254 -20.97 22.58 5.73
C LYS A 254 -21.99 21.96 4.77
N ASN A 255 -22.27 20.67 4.94
CA ASN A 255 -23.27 19.95 4.13
C ASN A 255 -24.64 19.84 4.80
N GLY A 256 -24.87 20.52 5.93
CA GLY A 256 -26.16 20.55 6.64
C GLY A 256 -26.59 19.21 7.24
N ILE A 257 -25.60 18.31 7.52
CA ILE A 257 -25.87 17.01 8.11
C ILE A 257 -25.77 17.13 9.62
N GLU A 258 -26.84 16.78 10.33
CA GLU A 258 -26.85 16.76 11.80
C GLU A 258 -25.99 15.62 12.33
N PHE A 259 -25.13 15.91 13.30
CA PHE A 259 -24.27 14.92 13.92
C PHE A 259 -24.14 15.11 15.44
N TRP A 260 -23.71 14.03 16.09
CA TRP A 260 -23.32 14.02 17.49
C TRP A 260 -21.86 13.61 17.59
N ILE A 261 -21.10 14.31 18.44
CA ILE A 261 -19.71 13.99 18.68
C ILE A 261 -19.50 13.65 20.15
N ASP A 262 -18.81 12.55 20.43
CA ASP A 262 -18.38 12.22 21.78
C ASP A 262 -17.22 13.15 22.22
N LYS A 263 -17.56 14.14 23.06
CA LYS A 263 -16.58 15.13 23.57
C LYS A 263 -15.62 14.54 24.61
N LYS A 264 -15.88 13.34 25.13
CA LYS A 264 -15.04 12.73 26.15
C LYS A 264 -13.91 11.90 25.55
N GLY A 265 -14.04 11.43 24.30
CA GLY A 265 -13.08 10.57 23.63
C GLY A 265 -12.81 9.28 24.46
N ILE A 266 -12.86 8.15 23.83
CA ILE A 266 -12.47 6.88 24.46
C ILE A 266 -10.96 6.86 24.68
#